data_a00cc791d1f866ac9800609d88d23293
#
_entry.id   a00cc791d1f866ac9800609d88d23293
#
_cell.length_a   1.000
_cell.length_b   1.000
_cell.length_c   1.000
_cell.angle_alpha   90.00
_cell.angle_beta   90.00
_cell.angle_gamma   90.00
#
_symmetry.space_group_name_H-M   'P 1'
#
loop_
_entity.id
_entity.type
_entity.pdbx_description
1 polymer ?
#
loop_
_entity_poly.entity_id
_entity_poly.type
_entity_poly.pdbx_seq_one_letter_code
_entity_poly.pdbx_strand_id
1 'polypeptide(L)'
;MNNPAISIIIPVYNAENYLRRCIDSVLSQSFTDFELILVDDGSKDKSPQICDEYASQDTRVRVIHKANGGVSAARNDGLDIAKGEYITFIDSDDWVERDYLSTLSNYRDYDIVFFSHRLIYEDGYISEFLFEAKEGDKQNIWEIVASLRKNAVGSNFYGYTWNKMFRRDIIEKYKIRFIEGLRISEDEVYTLDYCTHAKSIKVLPLCLYNYRILGTGLTATKNSADEYKKLADSYLAILNRENNNSIDKVYIPVIAENLYTAAVNQDSPLYAFSNFKQVKNVLKKGHIDKVGSRKTKFIASMPIFLELIWWLCCRVKKIIVCFLKSKR
;
A
#
# COMPACT_ATOMS: atom_id res chain seq x y z
N MET A 1 -21.42 19.67 17.43
CA MET A 1 -20.38 20.10 16.48
C MET A 1 -20.48 19.19 15.29
N ASN A 2 -20.50 19.74 14.07
CA ASN A 2 -20.51 18.90 12.86
C ASN A 2 -19.15 18.22 12.74
N ASN A 3 -19.15 16.96 12.26
CA ASN A 3 -17.91 16.28 11.93
C ASN A 3 -17.21 16.99 10.76
N PRO A 4 -15.87 17.02 10.72
CA PRO A 4 -15.15 17.61 9.59
C PRO A 4 -15.43 16.82 8.29
N ALA A 5 -15.27 17.47 7.15
CA ALA A 5 -15.45 16.82 5.86
C ALA A 5 -14.35 15.78 5.59
N ILE A 6 -13.10 16.09 5.94
CA ILE A 6 -11.94 15.21 5.64
C ILE A 6 -11.08 15.06 6.89
N SER A 7 -10.71 13.82 7.24
CA SER A 7 -9.63 13.51 8.18
C SER A 7 -8.37 13.16 7.40
N ILE A 8 -7.28 13.86 7.73
CA ILE A 8 -5.94 13.59 7.20
C ILE A 8 -5.17 12.82 8.28
N ILE A 9 -4.65 11.65 7.96
CA ILE A 9 -3.89 10.81 8.90
C ILE A 9 -2.43 10.78 8.44
N ILE A 10 -1.51 11.21 9.33
CA ILE A 10 -0.07 11.19 9.10
C ILE A 10 0.58 10.28 10.14
N PRO A 11 1.05 9.07 9.75
CA PRO A 11 1.91 8.27 10.60
C PRO A 11 3.30 8.92 10.68
N VAL A 12 3.82 9.09 11.89
CA VAL A 12 5.09 9.78 12.14
C VAL A 12 6.05 8.82 12.86
N TYR A 13 7.24 8.63 12.27
CA TYR A 13 8.33 7.90 12.91
C TYR A 13 9.69 8.45 12.48
N ASN A 14 10.41 9.10 13.39
CA ASN A 14 11.74 9.69 13.16
C ASN A 14 11.79 10.58 11.90
N ALA A 15 10.87 11.53 11.79
CA ALA A 15 10.67 12.39 10.62
C ALA A 15 11.02 13.87 10.86
N GLU A 16 11.81 14.20 11.90
CA GLU A 16 12.09 15.60 12.33
C GLU A 16 12.52 16.54 11.19
N ASN A 17 13.23 16.00 10.18
CA ASN A 17 13.76 16.78 9.06
C ASN A 17 12.71 17.17 8.02
N TYR A 18 11.57 16.46 7.97
CA TYR A 18 10.57 16.58 6.91
C TYR A 18 9.19 16.99 7.43
N LEU A 19 8.87 16.62 8.67
CA LEU A 19 7.55 16.68 9.26
C LEU A 19 6.93 18.09 9.23
N ARG A 20 7.72 19.15 9.49
CA ARG A 20 7.22 20.53 9.43
C ARG A 20 6.68 20.89 8.06
N ARG A 21 7.43 20.57 6.98
CA ARG A 21 6.98 20.83 5.62
C ARG A 21 5.70 20.04 5.29
N CYS A 22 5.62 18.81 5.75
CA CYS A 22 4.43 17.98 5.58
C CYS A 22 3.20 18.64 6.22
N ILE A 23 3.28 18.97 7.52
CA ILE A 23 2.19 19.59 8.28
C ILE A 23 1.82 20.96 7.70
N ASP A 24 2.79 21.82 7.39
CA ASP A 24 2.55 23.16 6.83
C ASP A 24 1.80 23.07 5.49
N SER A 25 2.10 22.07 4.65
CA SER A 25 1.41 21.86 3.39
C SER A 25 -0.09 21.55 3.55
N VAL A 26 -0.45 20.90 4.68
CA VAL A 26 -1.85 20.60 5.04
C VAL A 26 -2.51 21.81 5.70
N LEU A 27 -1.87 22.46 6.66
CA LEU A 27 -2.48 23.56 7.40
C LEU A 27 -2.67 24.82 6.56
N SER A 28 -1.88 25.01 5.51
CA SER A 28 -1.97 26.13 4.56
C SER A 28 -3.02 25.95 3.45
N GLN A 29 -3.80 24.87 3.48
CA GLN A 29 -4.86 24.62 2.50
C GLN A 29 -5.97 25.66 2.59
N SER A 30 -6.54 26.06 1.44
CA SER A 30 -7.68 27.00 1.38
C SER A 30 -9.00 26.39 1.87
N PHE A 31 -9.17 25.08 1.73
CA PHE A 31 -10.28 24.34 2.29
C PHE A 31 -9.99 24.06 3.79
N THR A 32 -10.88 24.52 4.68
CA THR A 32 -10.63 24.54 6.14
C THR A 32 -11.44 23.51 6.93
N ASP A 33 -12.42 22.84 6.32
CA ASP A 33 -13.28 21.86 6.98
C ASP A 33 -12.61 20.48 7.03
N PHE A 34 -11.53 20.38 7.80
CA PHE A 34 -10.77 19.14 8.00
C PHE A 34 -10.23 19.02 9.43
N GLU A 35 -9.84 17.84 9.81
CA GLU A 35 -8.95 17.55 10.94
C GLU A 35 -7.66 16.90 10.46
N LEU A 36 -6.55 17.17 11.16
CA LEU A 36 -5.24 16.57 10.94
C LEU A 36 -4.88 15.70 12.14
N ILE A 37 -4.66 14.42 11.91
CA ILE A 37 -4.32 13.44 12.93
C ILE A 37 -2.87 13.01 12.73
N LEU A 38 -2.00 13.40 13.66
CA LEU A 38 -0.60 13.02 13.70
C LEU A 38 -0.46 11.83 14.66
N VAL A 39 0.05 10.70 14.16
CA VAL A 39 0.25 9.49 14.98
C VAL A 39 1.75 9.23 15.11
N ASP A 40 2.34 9.68 16.21
CA ASP A 40 3.74 9.42 16.54
C ASP A 40 3.90 7.98 17.04
N ASP A 41 4.49 7.15 16.20
CA ASP A 41 4.73 5.72 16.44
C ASP A 41 6.03 5.48 17.23
N GLY A 42 6.22 6.22 18.34
CA GLY A 42 7.33 6.05 19.26
C GLY A 42 8.66 6.57 18.71
N SER A 43 8.66 7.74 18.05
CA SER A 43 9.86 8.40 17.54
C SER A 43 10.89 8.67 18.63
N LYS A 44 12.18 8.69 18.23
CA LYS A 44 13.32 8.93 19.13
C LYS A 44 14.04 10.26 18.85
N ASP A 45 13.63 10.94 17.80
CA ASP A 45 14.09 12.28 17.40
C ASP A 45 13.15 13.38 17.92
N LYS A 46 13.15 14.57 17.32
CA LYS A 46 12.29 15.69 17.72
C LYS A 46 10.85 15.61 17.14
N SER A 47 10.49 14.55 16.45
CA SER A 47 9.15 14.44 15.85
C SER A 47 8.02 14.58 16.88
N PRO A 48 8.07 13.97 18.09
CA PRO A 48 7.01 14.12 19.08
C PRO A 48 6.79 15.58 19.49
N GLN A 49 7.88 16.32 19.74
CA GLN A 49 7.83 17.73 20.11
C GLN A 49 7.26 18.60 19.00
N ILE A 50 7.58 18.30 17.73
CA ILE A 50 7.02 18.99 16.57
C ILE A 50 5.51 18.74 16.51
N CYS A 51 5.03 17.52 16.70
CA CYS A 51 3.61 17.20 16.74
C CYS A 51 2.87 18.03 17.79
N ASP A 52 3.39 18.07 19.04
CA ASP A 52 2.79 18.81 20.14
C ASP A 52 2.78 20.32 19.90
N GLU A 53 3.83 20.86 19.30
CA GLU A 53 3.91 22.27 18.92
C GLU A 53 2.75 22.65 17.98
N TYR A 54 2.52 21.89 16.91
CA TYR A 54 1.42 22.16 15.98
C TYR A 54 0.03 21.96 16.63
N ALA A 55 -0.14 20.95 17.46
CA ALA A 55 -1.41 20.73 18.18
C ALA A 55 -1.74 21.87 19.15
N SER A 56 -0.71 22.52 19.72
CA SER A 56 -0.89 23.69 20.61
C SER A 56 -1.31 24.96 19.85
N GLN A 57 -0.98 25.05 18.55
CA GLN A 57 -1.19 26.25 17.72
C GLN A 57 -2.45 26.16 16.85
N ASP A 58 -2.91 24.95 16.48
CA ASP A 58 -4.07 24.76 15.60
C ASP A 58 -5.02 23.69 16.16
N THR A 59 -6.24 24.08 16.47
CA THR A 59 -7.26 23.21 17.06
C THR A 59 -7.73 22.09 16.12
N ARG A 60 -7.43 22.15 14.85
CA ARG A 60 -7.69 21.08 13.88
C ARG A 60 -6.70 19.93 14.01
N VAL A 61 -5.55 20.15 14.66
CA VAL A 61 -4.50 19.15 14.84
C VAL A 61 -4.75 18.32 16.08
N ARG A 62 -4.70 17.02 15.93
CA ARG A 62 -4.79 16.03 17.02
C ARG A 62 -3.57 15.13 16.98
N VAL A 63 -3.03 14.79 18.13
CA VAL A 63 -1.82 13.96 18.25
C VAL A 63 -2.12 12.70 19.06
N ILE A 64 -1.57 11.59 18.61
CA ILE A 64 -1.45 10.33 19.35
C ILE A 64 0.03 10.01 19.50
N HIS A 65 0.49 9.80 20.72
CA HIS A 65 1.79 9.21 21.00
C HIS A 65 1.61 7.76 21.44
N LYS A 66 2.34 6.85 20.81
CA LYS A 66 2.25 5.41 21.10
C LYS A 66 3.63 4.74 21.14
N ALA A 67 3.69 3.55 21.69
CA ALA A 67 4.85 2.68 21.48
C ALA A 67 4.91 2.23 20.02
N ASN A 68 6.13 2.10 19.47
CA ASN A 68 6.31 1.71 18.09
C ASN A 68 5.63 0.37 17.76
N GLY A 69 4.69 0.41 16.84
CA GLY A 69 3.93 -0.73 16.31
C GLY A 69 4.02 -0.87 14.79
N GLY A 70 4.72 0.07 14.14
CA GLY A 70 4.85 0.15 12.68
C GLY A 70 3.74 0.94 12.00
N VAL A 71 3.97 1.31 10.75
CA VAL A 71 3.11 2.20 9.96
C VAL A 71 1.65 1.73 9.89
N SER A 72 1.40 0.43 9.76
CA SER A 72 0.04 -0.15 9.75
C SER A 72 -0.71 0.11 11.04
N ALA A 73 -0.05 -0.09 12.21
CA ALA A 73 -0.64 0.18 13.52
C ALA A 73 -0.90 1.68 13.70
N ALA A 74 0.05 2.54 13.32
CA ALA A 74 -0.13 3.98 13.40
C ALA A 74 -1.31 4.48 12.54
N ARG A 75 -1.44 3.98 11.30
CA ARG A 75 -2.59 4.32 10.44
C ARG A 75 -3.92 3.81 11.03
N ASN A 76 -3.94 2.63 11.64
CA ASN A 76 -5.12 2.10 12.32
C ASN A 76 -5.55 2.95 13.51
N ASP A 77 -4.59 3.37 14.38
CA ASP A 77 -4.90 4.26 15.49
C ASP A 77 -5.46 5.61 15.02
N GLY A 78 -4.94 6.13 13.91
CA GLY A 78 -5.49 7.32 13.26
C GLY A 78 -6.92 7.11 12.76
N LEU A 79 -7.21 5.96 12.13
CA LEU A 79 -8.55 5.59 11.67
C LEU A 79 -9.54 5.50 12.84
N ASP A 80 -9.12 4.96 14.00
CA ASP A 80 -9.99 4.73 15.15
C ASP A 80 -10.49 6.04 15.79
N ILE A 81 -9.76 7.14 15.63
CA ILE A 81 -10.16 8.45 16.16
C ILE A 81 -10.68 9.42 15.09
N ALA A 82 -10.56 9.10 13.80
CA ALA A 82 -10.98 9.95 12.69
C ALA A 82 -12.50 10.18 12.72
N LYS A 83 -12.91 11.44 12.49
CA LYS A 83 -14.32 11.87 12.50
C LYS A 83 -14.80 12.36 11.13
N GLY A 84 -13.88 12.64 10.20
CA GLY A 84 -14.19 13.15 8.88
C GLY A 84 -15.10 12.21 8.09
N GLU A 85 -15.88 12.77 7.19
CA GLU A 85 -16.69 11.98 6.24
C GLU A 85 -15.78 11.16 5.31
N TYR A 86 -14.62 11.72 4.99
CA TYR A 86 -13.59 11.09 4.16
C TYR A 86 -12.26 11.00 4.91
N ILE A 87 -11.46 10.01 4.50
CA ILE A 87 -10.11 9.77 5.01
C ILE A 87 -9.11 9.91 3.87
N THR A 88 -7.98 10.55 4.13
CA THR A 88 -6.80 10.50 3.28
C THR A 88 -5.56 10.33 4.15
N PHE A 89 -4.51 9.71 3.60
CA PHE A 89 -3.25 9.48 4.27
C PHE A 89 -2.15 10.31 3.62
N ILE A 90 -1.20 10.77 4.41
CA ILE A 90 0.01 11.46 3.93
C ILE A 90 1.19 10.88 4.70
N ASP A 91 2.27 10.52 4.02
CA ASP A 91 3.49 10.07 4.69
C ASP A 91 4.27 11.29 5.21
N SER A 92 4.91 11.16 6.38
CA SER A 92 5.48 12.28 7.13
C SER A 92 6.70 12.95 6.48
N ASP A 93 7.27 12.33 5.44
CA ASP A 93 8.39 12.84 4.64
C ASP A 93 7.98 13.51 3.33
N ASP A 94 6.66 13.49 3.01
CA ASP A 94 6.05 14.02 1.80
C ASP A 94 5.32 15.34 2.03
N TRP A 95 4.71 15.91 0.99
CA TRP A 95 3.85 17.10 1.09
C TRP A 95 2.82 17.14 -0.04
N VAL A 96 1.76 17.94 0.16
CA VAL A 96 0.66 18.06 -0.79
C VAL A 96 0.64 19.41 -1.49
N GLU A 97 -0.02 19.48 -2.65
CA GLU A 97 -0.24 20.70 -3.40
C GLU A 97 -1.21 21.64 -2.69
N ARG A 98 -1.13 22.94 -3.04
CA ARG A 98 -1.91 24.00 -2.37
C ARG A 98 -3.41 23.85 -2.53
N ASP A 99 -3.86 23.20 -3.60
CA ASP A 99 -5.27 22.96 -3.93
C ASP A 99 -5.72 21.51 -3.62
N TYR A 100 -4.92 20.74 -2.89
CA TYR A 100 -5.16 19.33 -2.59
C TYR A 100 -6.55 19.10 -1.98
N LEU A 101 -6.84 19.70 -0.82
CA LEU A 101 -8.12 19.50 -0.14
C LEU A 101 -9.29 20.15 -0.87
N SER A 102 -9.10 21.33 -1.46
CA SER A 102 -10.16 21.98 -2.25
C SER A 102 -10.53 21.18 -3.48
N THR A 103 -9.56 20.57 -4.15
CA THR A 103 -9.81 19.65 -5.26
C THR A 103 -10.56 18.41 -4.79
N LEU A 104 -10.08 17.72 -3.77
CA LEU A 104 -10.71 16.50 -3.26
C LEU A 104 -12.14 16.74 -2.75
N SER A 105 -12.41 17.90 -2.15
CA SER A 105 -13.74 18.26 -1.65
C SER A 105 -14.82 18.29 -2.73
N ASN A 106 -14.45 18.47 -4.01
CA ASN A 106 -15.38 18.43 -5.15
C ASN A 106 -15.80 17.01 -5.56
N TYR A 107 -15.17 15.97 -5.01
CA TYR A 107 -15.40 14.58 -5.39
C TYR A 107 -15.95 13.72 -4.24
N ARG A 108 -16.66 14.35 -3.29
CA ARG A 108 -17.25 13.66 -2.14
C ARG A 108 -18.47 12.79 -2.47
N ASP A 109 -18.92 12.77 -3.71
CA ASP A 109 -19.97 11.85 -4.18
C ASP A 109 -19.42 10.45 -4.50
N TYR A 110 -18.09 10.29 -4.57
CA TYR A 110 -17.45 9.02 -4.85
C TYR A 110 -17.03 8.30 -3.58
N ASP A 111 -17.08 6.95 -3.58
CA ASP A 111 -16.62 6.15 -2.47
C ASP A 111 -15.10 6.14 -2.37
N ILE A 112 -14.41 6.13 -3.51
CA ILE A 112 -12.96 6.23 -3.57
C ILE A 112 -12.52 7.17 -4.71
N VAL A 113 -11.54 8.02 -4.42
CA VAL A 113 -10.91 8.90 -5.41
C VAL A 113 -9.43 8.60 -5.47
N PHE A 114 -8.90 8.33 -6.66
CA PHE A 114 -7.48 8.21 -6.96
C PHE A 114 -6.98 9.49 -7.59
N PHE A 115 -5.75 9.89 -7.30
CA PHE A 115 -5.14 11.05 -7.94
C PHE A 115 -3.65 10.81 -8.26
N SER A 116 -3.16 11.55 -9.24
CA SER A 116 -1.78 11.51 -9.71
C SER A 116 -0.82 12.19 -8.73
N HIS A 117 0.48 12.00 -8.93
CA HIS A 117 1.50 12.50 -8.01
C HIS A 117 2.81 12.83 -8.74
N ARG A 118 3.69 13.53 -8.05
CA ARG A 118 5.06 13.79 -8.47
C ARG A 118 6.05 13.00 -7.65
N LEU A 119 7.10 12.55 -8.29
CA LEU A 119 8.30 12.00 -7.66
C LEU A 119 9.33 13.11 -7.57
N ILE A 120 9.81 13.39 -6.37
CA ILE A 120 10.77 14.46 -6.10
C ILE A 120 12.08 13.83 -5.67
N TYR A 121 13.08 13.91 -6.48
CA TYR A 121 14.40 13.34 -6.24
C TYR A 121 15.30 14.33 -5.47
N GLU A 122 16.31 13.80 -4.76
CA GLU A 122 17.24 14.61 -3.95
C GLU A 122 18.05 15.60 -4.79
N ASP A 123 18.33 15.30 -6.06
CA ASP A 123 19.03 16.16 -7.00
C ASP A 123 18.15 17.29 -7.57
N GLY A 124 16.90 17.37 -7.15
CA GLY A 124 15.89 18.32 -7.62
C GLY A 124 15.15 17.91 -8.89
N TYR A 125 15.44 16.72 -9.46
CA TYR A 125 14.66 16.21 -10.59
C TYR A 125 13.23 15.90 -10.15
N ILE A 126 12.27 16.22 -11.00
CA ILE A 126 10.82 15.98 -10.78
C ILE A 126 10.30 15.14 -11.92
N SER A 127 9.63 14.04 -11.58
CA SER A 127 8.92 13.18 -12.52
C SER A 127 7.44 13.12 -12.16
N GLU A 128 6.56 13.37 -13.12
CA GLU A 128 5.11 13.23 -12.91
C GLU A 128 4.65 11.83 -13.26
N PHE A 129 3.85 11.25 -12.36
CA PHE A 129 3.14 9.99 -12.62
C PHE A 129 1.65 10.30 -12.77
N LEU A 130 1.18 10.26 -14.01
CA LEU A 130 -0.20 10.60 -14.36
C LEU A 130 -1.04 9.35 -14.54
N PHE A 131 -2.13 9.27 -13.79
CA PHE A 131 -3.21 8.35 -14.08
C PHE A 131 -4.02 8.84 -15.29
N GLU A 132 -4.54 7.91 -16.06
CA GLU A 132 -5.58 8.23 -17.04
C GLU A 132 -6.90 8.52 -16.30
N ALA A 133 -7.60 9.61 -16.67
CA ALA A 133 -8.88 9.94 -16.10
C ALA A 133 -9.91 8.83 -16.29
N LYS A 134 -10.52 8.37 -15.21
CA LYS A 134 -11.55 7.32 -15.24
C LYS A 134 -12.63 7.62 -14.20
N GLU A 135 -13.80 7.09 -14.50
CA GLU A 135 -14.93 7.13 -13.61
C GLU A 135 -15.70 5.82 -13.72
N GLY A 136 -16.22 5.34 -12.62
CA GLY A 136 -16.92 4.06 -12.62
C GLY A 136 -17.83 3.87 -11.44
N ASP A 137 -18.72 2.89 -11.62
CA ASP A 137 -19.65 2.39 -10.63
C ASP A 137 -19.33 0.95 -10.23
N LYS A 138 -20.21 0.31 -9.47
CA LYS A 138 -20.06 -1.07 -8.99
C LYS A 138 -19.83 -2.09 -10.12
N GLN A 139 -20.29 -1.81 -11.34
CA GLN A 139 -20.22 -2.79 -12.46
C GLN A 139 -18.82 -2.83 -13.05
N ASN A 140 -18.13 -1.69 -13.12
CA ASN A 140 -16.84 -1.55 -13.80
C ASN A 140 -15.64 -1.16 -12.88
N ILE A 141 -15.87 -1.00 -11.57
CA ILE A 141 -14.80 -0.64 -10.61
C ILE A 141 -13.60 -1.58 -10.71
N TRP A 142 -13.85 -2.90 -10.88
CA TRP A 142 -12.79 -3.89 -10.98
C TRP A 142 -11.98 -3.80 -12.27
N GLU A 143 -12.61 -3.40 -13.38
CA GLU A 143 -11.90 -3.15 -14.64
C GLU A 143 -10.98 -1.94 -14.51
N ILE A 144 -11.46 -0.90 -13.84
CA ILE A 144 -10.66 0.30 -13.55
C ILE A 144 -9.49 -0.05 -12.65
N VAL A 145 -9.73 -0.71 -11.51
CA VAL A 145 -8.69 -1.16 -10.57
C VAL A 145 -7.65 -2.04 -11.25
N ALA A 146 -8.09 -3.02 -12.05
CA ALA A 146 -7.21 -3.88 -12.81
C ALA A 146 -6.35 -3.10 -13.83
N SER A 147 -6.94 -2.10 -14.49
CA SER A 147 -6.21 -1.23 -15.43
C SER A 147 -5.15 -0.36 -14.75
N LEU A 148 -5.49 0.23 -13.59
CA LEU A 148 -4.55 1.02 -12.78
C LEU A 148 -3.36 0.16 -12.34
N ARG A 149 -3.62 -1.04 -11.85
CA ARG A 149 -2.58 -2.00 -11.44
C ARG A 149 -1.68 -2.42 -12.61
N LYS A 150 -2.25 -2.68 -13.77
CA LYS A 150 -1.52 -3.10 -14.97
C LYS A 150 -0.64 -1.99 -15.54
N ASN A 151 -1.13 -0.75 -15.53
CA ASN A 151 -0.43 0.41 -16.08
C ASN A 151 0.68 0.93 -15.15
N ALA A 152 0.67 0.52 -13.89
CA ALA A 152 1.72 0.81 -12.89
C ALA A 152 2.99 -0.07 -13.07
N VAL A 153 3.25 -0.59 -14.27
CA VAL A 153 4.41 -1.45 -14.54
C VAL A 153 5.71 -0.72 -14.20
N GLY A 154 6.43 -1.26 -13.21
CA GLY A 154 7.71 -0.70 -12.73
C GLY A 154 7.60 0.17 -11.45
N SER A 155 6.40 0.61 -11.09
CA SER A 155 6.15 1.32 -9.84
C SER A 155 4.78 0.91 -9.28
N ASN A 156 4.72 0.47 -8.03
CA ASN A 156 3.47 0.03 -7.38
C ASN A 156 2.55 1.20 -6.95
N PHE A 157 2.65 2.37 -7.61
CA PHE A 157 1.93 3.60 -7.21
C PHE A 157 0.41 3.47 -7.16
N TYR A 158 -0.15 2.49 -7.85
CA TYR A 158 -1.55 2.11 -7.67
C TYR A 158 -1.83 1.66 -6.22
N GLY A 159 -0.93 0.91 -5.60
CA GLY A 159 -1.11 0.29 -4.29
C GLY A 159 -1.08 1.27 -3.11
N TYR A 160 -0.35 2.37 -3.20
CA TYR A 160 -0.18 3.30 -2.09
C TYR A 160 -1.48 3.97 -1.64
N THR A 161 -1.64 4.18 -0.33
CA THR A 161 -2.85 4.82 0.22
C THR A 161 -2.81 6.34 0.16
N TRP A 162 -1.62 6.95 0.11
CA TRP A 162 -1.44 8.40 0.13
C TRP A 162 -1.90 9.13 -1.15
N ASN A 163 -2.14 8.44 -2.25
CA ASN A 163 -2.72 9.01 -3.47
C ASN A 163 -4.22 8.72 -3.62
N LYS A 164 -4.92 8.63 -2.49
CA LYS A 164 -6.35 8.29 -2.46
C LYS A 164 -7.11 9.05 -1.37
N MET A 165 -8.41 9.22 -1.63
CA MET A 165 -9.39 9.62 -0.63
C MET A 165 -10.46 8.54 -0.54
N PHE A 166 -10.82 8.15 0.69
CA PHE A 166 -11.70 7.04 1.03
C PHE A 166 -12.92 7.54 1.80
N ARG A 167 -14.11 7.09 1.50
CA ARG A 167 -15.31 7.35 2.31
C ARG A 167 -15.25 6.56 3.62
N ARG A 168 -15.31 7.25 4.76
CA ARG A 168 -15.09 6.65 6.09
C ARG A 168 -16.17 5.67 6.51
N ASP A 169 -17.44 5.88 6.16
CA ASP A 169 -18.53 4.99 6.54
C ASP A 169 -18.36 3.55 6.00
N ILE A 170 -17.71 3.40 4.84
CA ILE A 170 -17.34 2.10 4.28
C ILE A 170 -16.26 1.43 5.16
N ILE A 171 -15.22 2.19 5.54
CA ILE A 171 -14.16 1.70 6.42
C ILE A 171 -14.74 1.19 7.74
N GLU A 172 -15.61 1.98 8.35
CA GLU A 172 -16.23 1.66 9.64
C GLU A 172 -17.22 0.50 9.57
N LYS A 173 -18.06 0.50 8.54
CA LYS A 173 -19.08 -0.54 8.36
C LYS A 173 -18.48 -1.92 8.15
N TYR A 174 -17.40 -2.00 7.37
CA TYR A 174 -16.78 -3.28 7.01
C TYR A 174 -15.52 -3.57 7.83
N LYS A 175 -15.19 -2.70 8.80
CA LYS A 175 -14.02 -2.84 9.68
C LYS A 175 -12.70 -3.00 8.92
N ILE A 176 -12.54 -2.22 7.85
CA ILE A 176 -11.34 -2.27 7.01
C ILE A 176 -10.19 -1.66 7.79
N ARG A 177 -9.10 -2.42 7.97
CA ARG A 177 -7.91 -2.00 8.72
C ARG A 177 -6.65 -2.51 8.01
N PHE A 178 -5.55 -1.79 8.21
CA PHE A 178 -4.23 -2.28 7.79
C PHE A 178 -3.88 -3.53 8.57
N ILE A 179 -3.26 -4.50 7.89
CA ILE A 179 -2.84 -5.75 8.53
C ILE A 179 -1.52 -5.51 9.26
N GLU A 180 -1.57 -5.45 10.59
CA GLU A 180 -0.39 -5.26 11.42
C GLU A 180 0.63 -6.38 11.20
N GLY A 181 1.92 -5.99 11.15
CA GLY A 181 3.02 -6.88 10.87
C GLY A 181 3.06 -7.41 9.42
N LEU A 182 2.24 -6.91 8.50
CA LEU A 182 2.46 -7.00 7.07
C LEU A 182 3.32 -5.78 6.66
N ARG A 183 4.57 -6.03 6.25
CA ARG A 183 5.56 -4.97 5.97
C ARG A 183 5.73 -4.67 4.48
N ILE A 184 5.06 -5.43 3.63
CA ILE A 184 5.12 -5.29 2.17
C ILE A 184 3.71 -5.19 1.60
N SER A 185 3.50 -4.20 0.75
CA SER A 185 2.22 -3.98 0.04
C SER A 185 1.00 -3.95 0.96
N GLU A 186 1.15 -3.57 2.23
CA GLU A 186 0.05 -3.41 3.19
C GLU A 186 -0.98 -2.41 2.68
N ASP A 187 -0.51 -1.35 2.02
CA ASP A 187 -1.30 -0.31 1.37
C ASP A 187 -2.15 -0.86 0.23
N GLU A 188 -1.55 -1.72 -0.61
CA GLU A 188 -2.27 -2.34 -1.73
C GLU A 188 -3.33 -3.32 -1.23
N VAL A 189 -3.04 -4.08 -0.17
CA VAL A 189 -4.01 -4.98 0.47
C VAL A 189 -5.17 -4.18 1.05
N TYR A 190 -4.90 -3.09 1.78
CA TYR A 190 -5.92 -2.20 2.31
C TYR A 190 -6.80 -1.59 1.20
N THR A 191 -6.17 -1.07 0.15
CA THR A 191 -6.87 -0.47 -1.00
C THR A 191 -7.75 -1.52 -1.70
N LEU A 192 -7.22 -2.72 -1.92
CA LEU A 192 -7.96 -3.79 -2.57
C LEU A 192 -9.17 -4.24 -1.72
N ASP A 193 -8.98 -4.41 -0.40
CA ASP A 193 -10.07 -4.74 0.52
C ASP A 193 -11.15 -3.66 0.50
N TYR A 194 -10.76 -2.38 0.54
CA TYR A 194 -11.71 -1.27 0.42
C TYR A 194 -12.52 -1.32 -0.88
N CYS A 195 -11.85 -1.58 -2.02
CA CYS A 195 -12.51 -1.64 -3.33
C CYS A 195 -13.55 -2.76 -3.43
N THR A 196 -13.49 -3.82 -2.58
CA THR A 196 -14.54 -4.86 -2.55
C THR A 196 -15.89 -4.30 -2.10
N HIS A 197 -15.88 -3.21 -1.36
CA HIS A 197 -17.07 -2.61 -0.75
C HIS A 197 -17.50 -1.29 -1.39
N ALA A 198 -16.62 -0.66 -2.17
CA ALA A 198 -16.90 0.58 -2.89
C ALA A 198 -17.88 0.35 -4.04
N LYS A 199 -18.72 1.37 -4.30
CA LYS A 199 -19.73 1.36 -5.38
C LYS A 199 -19.44 2.38 -6.46
N SER A 200 -18.55 3.35 -6.19
CA SER A 200 -18.16 4.40 -7.13
C SER A 200 -16.67 4.73 -6.98
N ILE A 201 -16.04 5.00 -8.13
CA ILE A 201 -14.61 5.31 -8.22
C ILE A 201 -14.39 6.50 -9.16
N LYS A 202 -13.50 7.39 -8.76
CA LYS A 202 -13.00 8.48 -9.60
C LYS A 202 -11.48 8.42 -9.65
N VAL A 203 -10.92 8.63 -10.84
CA VAL A 203 -9.47 8.72 -11.07
C VAL A 203 -9.16 10.08 -11.68
N LEU A 204 -8.34 10.87 -11.01
CA LEU A 204 -7.97 12.23 -11.40
C LEU A 204 -6.55 12.24 -11.98
N PRO A 205 -6.37 12.79 -13.20
CA PRO A 205 -5.06 13.01 -13.79
C PRO A 205 -4.38 14.27 -13.23
N LEU A 206 -4.54 14.54 -11.93
CA LEU A 206 -4.04 15.74 -11.25
C LEU A 206 -2.97 15.33 -10.24
N CYS A 207 -1.77 15.90 -10.37
CA CYS A 207 -0.69 15.69 -9.42
C CYS A 207 -0.94 16.55 -8.16
N LEU A 208 -1.60 15.95 -7.18
CA LEU A 208 -1.95 16.60 -5.92
C LEU A 208 -0.98 16.29 -4.77
N TYR A 209 -0.06 15.35 -4.98
CA TYR A 209 0.84 14.82 -3.97
C TYR A 209 2.29 14.82 -4.48
N ASN A 210 3.24 15.15 -3.61
CA ASN A 210 4.66 15.16 -3.89
C ASN A 210 5.35 14.09 -3.04
N TYR A 211 5.69 12.99 -3.66
CA TYR A 211 6.40 11.86 -3.06
C TYR A 211 7.91 12.09 -3.13
N ARG A 212 8.56 12.12 -1.97
CA ARG A 212 10.01 12.30 -1.85
C ARG A 212 10.73 10.98 -2.04
N ILE A 213 11.66 10.92 -2.97
CA ILE A 213 12.55 9.77 -3.14
C ILE A 213 13.78 9.98 -2.25
N LEU A 214 13.83 9.20 -1.17
CA LEU A 214 14.98 9.13 -0.26
C LEU A 214 15.80 7.88 -0.58
N GLY A 215 17.13 8.02 -0.63
CA GLY A 215 18.03 6.86 -0.84
C GLY A 215 18.00 5.82 0.30
N THR A 216 17.33 6.13 1.42
CA THR A 216 17.22 5.31 2.62
C THR A 216 15.75 5.23 3.04
N GLY A 217 15.03 4.20 2.65
CA GLY A 217 13.62 4.00 3.04
C GLY A 217 13.32 2.57 3.49
N LEU A 218 12.14 2.35 4.08
CA LEU A 218 11.64 1.03 4.49
C LEU A 218 11.63 0.00 3.35
N THR A 219 11.52 0.47 2.10
CA THR A 219 11.57 -0.34 0.87
C THR A 219 12.92 -1.01 0.61
N ALA A 220 13.99 -0.62 1.30
CA ALA A 220 15.34 -1.17 1.12
C ALA A 220 15.59 -2.47 1.91
N THR A 221 14.68 -2.92 2.76
CA THR A 221 14.87 -4.12 3.58
C THR A 221 14.48 -5.41 2.84
N LYS A 222 15.30 -6.46 2.98
CA LYS A 222 14.97 -7.79 2.46
C LYS A 222 13.78 -8.37 3.22
N ASN A 223 12.72 -8.71 2.50
CA ASN A 223 11.54 -9.36 3.05
C ASN A 223 11.77 -10.86 3.30
N SER A 224 11.14 -11.39 4.35
CA SER A 224 11.20 -12.80 4.71
C SER A 224 10.25 -13.65 3.85
N ALA A 225 10.44 -14.98 3.88
CA ALA A 225 9.53 -15.91 3.23
C ALA A 225 8.10 -15.83 3.81
N ASP A 226 7.99 -15.62 5.11
CA ASP A 226 6.72 -15.55 5.82
C ASP A 226 5.94 -14.28 5.47
N GLU A 227 6.63 -13.15 5.22
CA GLU A 227 6.01 -11.92 4.74
C GLU A 227 5.39 -12.09 3.34
N TYR A 228 6.11 -12.73 2.41
CA TYR A 228 5.57 -13.06 1.08
C TYR A 228 4.37 -14.01 1.17
N LYS A 229 4.41 -14.98 2.09
CA LYS A 229 3.29 -15.91 2.32
C LYS A 229 2.09 -15.16 2.89
N LYS A 230 2.29 -14.32 3.90
CA LYS A 230 1.24 -13.51 4.52
C LYS A 230 0.58 -12.58 3.50
N LEU A 231 1.35 -11.93 2.63
CA LEU A 231 0.85 -11.10 1.54
C LEU A 231 -0.02 -11.90 0.56
N ALA A 232 0.47 -13.04 0.12
CA ALA A 232 -0.27 -13.90 -0.81
C ALA A 232 -1.59 -14.39 -0.22
N ASP A 233 -1.60 -14.80 1.06
CA ASP A 233 -2.81 -15.22 1.76
C ASP A 233 -3.82 -14.08 1.93
N SER A 234 -3.33 -12.86 2.17
CA SER A 234 -4.17 -11.66 2.26
C SER A 234 -4.89 -11.37 0.95
N TYR A 235 -4.18 -11.38 -0.17
CA TYR A 235 -4.81 -11.24 -1.49
C TYR A 235 -5.80 -12.36 -1.79
N LEU A 236 -5.46 -13.63 -1.48
CA LEU A 236 -6.36 -14.76 -1.67
C LEU A 236 -7.66 -14.63 -0.87
N ALA A 237 -7.58 -14.16 0.36
CA ALA A 237 -8.75 -13.94 1.21
C ALA A 237 -9.70 -12.92 0.57
N ILE A 238 -9.16 -11.85 -0.02
CA ILE A 238 -9.95 -10.83 -0.70
C ILE A 238 -10.58 -11.40 -1.99
N LEU A 239 -9.78 -12.01 -2.87
CA LEU A 239 -10.28 -12.54 -4.14
C LEU A 239 -11.33 -13.65 -3.97
N ASN A 240 -11.21 -14.46 -2.92
CA ASN A 240 -12.19 -15.50 -2.63
C ASN A 240 -13.57 -14.94 -2.25
N ARG A 241 -13.65 -13.70 -1.75
CA ARG A 241 -14.93 -13.02 -1.47
C ARG A 241 -15.56 -12.44 -2.74
N GLU A 242 -14.74 -11.96 -3.68
CA GLU A 242 -15.21 -11.18 -4.83
C GLU A 242 -15.60 -12.00 -6.06
N ASN A 243 -14.95 -13.12 -6.31
CA ASN A 243 -15.19 -14.00 -7.46
C ASN A 243 -15.32 -13.24 -8.81
N ASN A 244 -14.39 -12.30 -9.09
CA ASN A 244 -14.42 -11.43 -10.27
C ASN A 244 -13.26 -11.72 -11.23
N ASN A 245 -13.56 -12.10 -12.46
CA ASN A 245 -12.57 -12.51 -13.47
C ASN A 245 -11.57 -11.40 -13.85
N SER A 246 -11.95 -10.12 -13.78
CA SER A 246 -11.05 -9.02 -14.16
C SER A 246 -9.94 -8.85 -13.14
N ILE A 247 -10.27 -8.89 -11.85
CA ILE A 247 -9.30 -8.78 -10.77
C ILE A 247 -8.47 -10.06 -10.62
N ASP A 248 -9.08 -11.24 -10.80
CA ASP A 248 -8.40 -12.53 -10.76
C ASP A 248 -7.25 -12.59 -11.78
N LYS A 249 -7.48 -12.14 -13.03
CA LYS A 249 -6.43 -12.10 -14.07
C LYS A 249 -5.21 -11.27 -13.69
N VAL A 250 -5.39 -10.26 -12.85
CA VAL A 250 -4.31 -9.36 -12.41
C VAL A 250 -3.62 -9.91 -11.17
N TYR A 251 -4.37 -10.35 -10.16
CA TYR A 251 -3.80 -10.70 -8.85
C TYR A 251 -3.37 -12.17 -8.72
N ILE A 252 -3.98 -13.12 -9.43
CA ILE A 252 -3.55 -14.51 -9.36
C ILE A 252 -2.07 -14.70 -9.77
N PRO A 253 -1.55 -14.06 -10.81
CA PRO A 253 -0.10 -14.10 -11.10
C PRO A 253 0.75 -13.53 -9.97
N VAL A 254 0.34 -12.42 -9.36
CA VAL A 254 1.04 -11.77 -8.24
C VAL A 254 1.07 -12.69 -7.01
N ILE A 255 -0.07 -13.29 -6.68
CA ILE A 255 -0.20 -14.25 -5.58
C ILE A 255 0.71 -15.46 -5.84
N ALA A 256 0.68 -16.02 -7.04
CA ALA A 256 1.52 -17.16 -7.39
C ALA A 256 3.02 -16.84 -7.29
N GLU A 257 3.44 -15.65 -7.71
CA GLU A 257 4.83 -15.20 -7.58
C GLU A 257 5.26 -14.98 -6.13
N ASN A 258 4.38 -14.43 -5.28
CA ASN A 258 4.66 -14.27 -3.86
C ASN A 258 4.76 -15.63 -3.14
N LEU A 259 3.84 -16.55 -3.40
CA LEU A 259 3.88 -17.92 -2.86
C LEU A 259 5.13 -18.66 -3.33
N TYR A 260 5.52 -18.50 -4.60
CA TYR A 260 6.76 -19.10 -5.13
C TYR A 260 7.99 -18.50 -4.46
N THR A 261 8.02 -17.17 -4.27
CA THR A 261 9.12 -16.49 -3.58
C THR A 261 9.21 -16.96 -2.12
N ALA A 262 8.08 -17.11 -1.44
CA ALA A 262 8.00 -17.69 -0.11
C ALA A 262 8.57 -19.11 -0.11
N ALA A 263 8.16 -19.97 -1.04
CA ALA A 263 8.64 -21.36 -1.13
C ALA A 263 10.15 -21.45 -1.33
N VAL A 264 10.71 -20.66 -2.25
CA VAL A 264 12.16 -20.68 -2.55
C VAL A 264 13.01 -20.14 -1.40
N ASN A 265 12.46 -19.21 -0.61
CA ASN A 265 13.18 -18.60 0.52
C ASN A 265 12.96 -19.32 1.86
N GLN A 266 12.07 -20.32 1.94
CA GLN A 266 11.84 -21.11 3.14
C GLN A 266 13.04 -21.98 3.50
N ASP A 267 13.29 -22.12 4.81
CA ASP A 267 14.35 -22.99 5.33
C ASP A 267 13.91 -24.45 5.45
N SER A 268 12.62 -24.70 5.65
CA SER A 268 12.04 -26.03 5.78
C SER A 268 11.53 -26.58 4.44
N PRO A 269 11.95 -27.80 4.02
CA PRO A 269 11.43 -28.45 2.82
C PRO A 269 9.92 -28.68 2.85
N LEU A 270 9.34 -28.97 4.02
CA LEU A 270 7.91 -29.23 4.18
C LEU A 270 7.09 -27.94 3.93
N TYR A 271 7.53 -26.80 4.45
CA TYR A 271 6.90 -25.52 4.18
C TYR A 271 7.06 -25.10 2.72
N ALA A 272 8.24 -25.30 2.13
CA ALA A 272 8.45 -25.04 0.70
C ALA A 272 7.50 -25.88 -0.16
N PHE A 273 7.35 -27.18 0.12
CA PHE A 273 6.42 -28.06 -0.58
C PHE A 273 4.96 -27.62 -0.44
N SER A 274 4.54 -27.22 0.77
CA SER A 274 3.18 -26.71 1.01
C SER A 274 2.91 -25.46 0.16
N ASN A 275 3.85 -24.51 0.10
CA ASN A 275 3.72 -23.30 -0.69
C ASN A 275 3.69 -23.60 -2.20
N PHE A 276 4.52 -24.51 -2.71
CA PHE A 276 4.46 -24.93 -4.13
C PHE A 276 3.12 -25.59 -4.47
N LYS A 277 2.56 -26.42 -3.59
CA LYS A 277 1.22 -26.99 -3.79
C LYS A 277 0.15 -25.90 -3.86
N GLN A 278 0.26 -24.86 -3.01
CA GLN A 278 -0.66 -23.73 -3.02
C GLN A 278 -0.53 -22.91 -4.31
N VAL A 279 0.68 -22.66 -4.81
CA VAL A 279 0.93 -22.04 -6.14
C VAL A 279 0.15 -22.76 -7.22
N LYS A 280 0.27 -24.10 -7.30
CA LYS A 280 -0.43 -24.91 -8.30
C LYS A 280 -1.95 -24.77 -8.22
N ASN A 281 -2.50 -24.77 -7.00
CA ASN A 281 -3.93 -24.63 -6.78
C ASN A 281 -4.43 -23.24 -7.23
N VAL A 282 -3.69 -22.18 -6.91
CA VAL A 282 -4.03 -20.80 -7.31
C VAL A 282 -4.00 -20.65 -8.82
N LEU A 283 -2.96 -21.16 -9.48
CA LEU A 283 -2.82 -21.09 -10.94
C LEU A 283 -3.93 -21.85 -11.67
N LYS A 284 -4.32 -23.04 -11.16
CA LYS A 284 -5.45 -23.80 -11.72
C LYS A 284 -6.77 -23.04 -11.60
N LYS A 285 -7.03 -22.39 -10.45
CA LYS A 285 -8.25 -21.58 -10.23
C LYS A 285 -8.35 -20.43 -11.22
N GLY A 286 -7.24 -19.77 -11.54
CA GLY A 286 -7.20 -18.60 -12.42
C GLY A 286 -7.15 -18.92 -13.92
N HIS A 287 -7.20 -20.18 -14.36
CA HIS A 287 -7.04 -20.58 -15.76
C HIS A 287 -5.82 -19.94 -16.46
N ILE A 288 -4.69 -19.88 -15.75
CA ILE A 288 -3.51 -19.09 -16.16
C ILE A 288 -2.64 -19.75 -17.22
N ASP A 289 -2.96 -20.94 -17.68
CA ASP A 289 -2.30 -21.56 -18.86
C ASP A 289 -2.24 -20.61 -20.08
N LYS A 290 -3.18 -19.65 -20.15
CA LYS A 290 -3.33 -18.68 -21.25
C LYS A 290 -2.90 -17.24 -20.91
N VAL A 291 -2.85 -16.85 -19.62
CA VAL A 291 -2.59 -15.47 -19.17
C VAL A 291 -1.54 -15.48 -18.06
N GLY A 292 -0.40 -14.88 -18.27
CA GLY A 292 0.66 -14.77 -17.25
C GLY A 292 2.05 -14.53 -17.86
N SER A 293 2.98 -14.09 -17.02
CA SER A 293 4.38 -13.94 -17.42
C SER A 293 5.00 -15.28 -17.84
N ARG A 294 6.12 -15.25 -18.57
CA ARG A 294 6.89 -16.48 -18.88
C ARG A 294 7.24 -17.27 -17.62
N LYS A 295 7.56 -16.57 -16.53
CA LYS A 295 7.87 -17.15 -15.21
C LYS A 295 6.64 -17.88 -14.62
N THR A 296 5.47 -17.25 -14.65
CA THR A 296 4.23 -17.83 -14.11
C THR A 296 3.81 -19.08 -14.91
N LYS A 297 3.92 -19.04 -16.24
CA LYS A 297 3.65 -20.20 -17.11
C LYS A 297 4.62 -21.35 -16.84
N PHE A 298 5.89 -21.04 -16.64
CA PHE A 298 6.91 -22.04 -16.28
C PHE A 298 6.59 -22.70 -14.95
N ILE A 299 6.26 -21.90 -13.91
CA ILE A 299 5.85 -22.42 -12.60
C ILE A 299 4.61 -23.33 -12.74
N ALA A 300 3.60 -22.90 -13.52
CA ALA A 300 2.39 -23.66 -13.74
C ALA A 300 2.64 -25.04 -14.39
N SER A 301 3.56 -25.12 -15.32
CA SER A 301 3.88 -26.33 -16.07
C SER A 301 4.83 -27.29 -15.37
N MET A 302 5.61 -26.82 -14.38
CA MET A 302 6.62 -27.62 -13.69
C MET A 302 5.97 -28.65 -12.73
N PRO A 303 6.32 -29.94 -12.79
CA PRO A 303 5.91 -30.91 -11.77
C PRO A 303 6.41 -30.53 -10.37
N ILE A 304 5.60 -30.72 -9.32
CA ILE A 304 5.94 -30.37 -7.93
C ILE A 304 7.29 -30.98 -7.49
N PHE A 305 7.58 -32.18 -7.96
CA PHE A 305 8.85 -32.87 -7.66
C PHE A 305 10.07 -32.09 -8.19
N LEU A 306 9.97 -31.52 -9.40
CA LEU A 306 11.04 -30.70 -9.97
C LEU A 306 11.19 -29.34 -9.25
N GLU A 307 10.11 -28.80 -8.69
CA GLU A 307 10.16 -27.59 -7.87
C GLU A 307 10.94 -27.81 -6.57
N LEU A 308 10.82 -29.00 -5.96
CA LEU A 308 11.66 -29.40 -4.81
C LEU A 308 13.14 -29.52 -5.18
N ILE A 309 13.46 -30.13 -6.33
CA ILE A 309 14.83 -30.19 -6.84
C ILE A 309 15.36 -28.78 -7.09
N TRP A 310 14.56 -27.92 -7.72
CA TRP A 310 14.90 -26.51 -7.96
C TRP A 310 15.17 -25.77 -6.64
N TRP A 311 14.32 -25.97 -5.62
CA TRP A 311 14.50 -25.42 -4.29
C TRP A 311 15.85 -25.85 -3.69
N LEU A 312 16.21 -27.13 -3.77
CA LEU A 312 17.52 -27.66 -3.34
C LEU A 312 18.67 -26.99 -4.10
N CYS A 313 18.57 -26.86 -5.41
CA CYS A 313 19.60 -26.21 -6.23
C CYS A 313 19.78 -24.73 -5.87
N CYS A 314 18.70 -24.00 -5.61
CA CYS A 314 18.75 -22.60 -5.16
C CYS A 314 19.45 -22.47 -3.79
N ARG A 315 19.23 -23.41 -2.88
CA ARG A 315 19.89 -23.46 -1.57
C ARG A 315 21.38 -23.73 -1.68
N VAL A 316 21.77 -24.73 -2.46
CA VAL A 316 23.18 -25.03 -2.72
C VAL A 316 23.89 -23.81 -3.32
N LYS A 317 23.28 -23.14 -4.29
CA LYS A 317 23.81 -21.90 -4.89
C LYS A 317 23.99 -20.78 -3.85
N LYS A 318 23.02 -20.58 -2.94
CA LYS A 318 23.14 -19.59 -1.84
C LYS A 318 24.32 -19.91 -0.91
N ILE A 319 24.48 -21.18 -0.53
CA ILE A 319 25.58 -21.65 0.33
C ILE A 319 26.93 -21.40 -0.35
N ILE A 320 27.07 -21.75 -1.64
CA ILE A 320 28.30 -21.54 -2.41
C ILE A 320 28.62 -20.04 -2.49
N VAL A 321 27.64 -19.17 -2.78
CA VAL A 321 27.84 -17.73 -2.87
C VAL A 321 28.25 -17.12 -1.51
N CYS A 322 27.64 -17.57 -0.40
CA CYS A 322 28.04 -17.14 0.94
C CYS A 322 29.49 -17.59 1.26
N PHE A 323 29.85 -18.83 0.92
CA PHE A 323 31.20 -19.34 1.14
C PHE A 323 32.26 -18.61 0.32
N LEU A 324 31.93 -18.22 -0.93
CA LEU A 324 32.84 -17.46 -1.77
C LEU A 324 32.98 -15.99 -1.30
N LYS A 325 31.95 -15.40 -0.68
CA LYS A 325 32.01 -14.08 -0.09
C LYS A 325 32.76 -14.03 1.25
N SER A 326 32.76 -15.10 2.02
CA SER A 326 33.49 -15.21 3.29
C SER A 326 34.99 -15.40 3.11
N LYS A 327 35.46 -15.69 1.89
CA LYS A 327 36.88 -15.84 1.54
C LYS A 327 37.49 -14.61 0.85
N ARG A 328 36.71 -13.53 0.71
CA ARG A 328 37.18 -12.19 0.31
C ARG A 328 37.08 -11.25 1.50
#